data_4ab5c9dbea29adeda0ace406c16d19f9
#
_entry.id   4ab5c9dbea29adeda0ace406c16d19f9
#
_cell.length_a   1.000
_cell.length_b   1.000
_cell.length_c   1.000
_cell.angle_alpha   90.00
_cell.angle_beta   90.00
_cell.angle_gamma   90.00
#
_symmetry.space_group_name_H-M   'P 1'
#
loop_
_entity.id
_entity.type
_entity.pdbx_description
1 polymer ?
#
loop_
_entity_poly.entity_id
_entity_poly.type
_entity_poly.pdbx_seq_one_letter_code
_entity_poly.pdbx_strand_id
1 'polypeptide(L)'
;MRKLTCMRMSAKMTILFSVIAACMIAVNSVLATLSEIRNILLYEEDNLNAMASKIVAAFEQNITVMGYALDGLKQDNDFMAALNTIYTLGEDMETTSEYHQAQNTLSAALFHEPLNDYFYRINVLTMDGFYLSSRYETIGLLENYSDELRTVMHRLPYLNERNRGLSQKTLVRPHIDPWFVARRISIYTLMSPAVYHGKQIGFVEVNALSTDLFDIFSSNDMAGFRATAYDADGRLFHRSFDDTIDYSAAEYGSMTECSDKNGDTYYVVKEHCSWL
;
A
#
# COMPACT_ATOMS: atom_id res chain seq x y z
N MET A 1 30.51 4.36 -63.83
CA MET A 1 30.96 5.79 -63.83
C MET A 1 31.07 6.45 -65.22
N ARG A 2 31.16 5.74 -66.36
CA ARG A 2 31.38 6.35 -67.72
C ARG A 2 30.15 7.04 -68.34
N LYS A 3 28.90 6.86 -67.87
CA LYS A 3 27.70 7.46 -68.49
C LYS A 3 27.41 8.92 -68.11
N LEU A 4 28.01 9.43 -67.02
CA LEU A 4 27.80 10.82 -66.58
C LEU A 4 28.61 11.85 -67.32
N THR A 5 29.67 11.45 -68.03
CA THR A 5 30.55 12.38 -68.77
C THR A 5 29.97 12.98 -70.01
N CYS A 6 28.96 12.34 -70.62
CA CYS A 6 28.33 12.79 -71.88
C CYS A 6 27.02 13.59 -71.69
N MET A 7 26.56 13.86 -70.44
CA MET A 7 25.35 14.64 -70.20
C MET A 7 25.58 16.15 -70.32
N ARG A 8 24.56 16.88 -70.86
CA ARG A 8 24.59 18.36 -70.87
C ARG A 8 24.73 18.91 -69.45
N MET A 9 25.46 20.04 -69.31
CA MET A 9 25.75 20.64 -68.01
C MET A 9 24.49 20.91 -67.17
N SER A 10 23.39 21.32 -67.79
CA SER A 10 22.08 21.51 -67.14
C SER A 10 21.55 20.21 -66.51
N ALA A 11 21.67 19.08 -67.19
CA ALA A 11 21.21 17.79 -66.68
C ALA A 11 22.06 17.32 -65.46
N LYS A 12 23.36 17.59 -65.45
CA LYS A 12 24.25 17.32 -64.34
C LYS A 12 23.86 18.14 -63.12
N MET A 13 23.58 19.43 -63.28
CA MET A 13 23.12 20.33 -62.21
C MET A 13 21.76 19.87 -61.67
N THR A 14 20.81 19.52 -62.52
CA THR A 14 19.50 19.02 -62.06
C THR A 14 19.64 17.74 -61.23
N ILE A 15 20.47 16.80 -61.65
CA ILE A 15 20.72 15.59 -60.86
C ILE A 15 21.38 15.90 -59.52
N LEU A 16 22.38 16.82 -59.51
CA LEU A 16 23.04 17.24 -58.28
C LEU A 16 22.05 17.88 -57.30
N PHE A 17 21.22 18.84 -57.79
CA PHE A 17 20.20 19.47 -56.94
C PHE A 17 19.15 18.47 -56.44
N SER A 18 18.73 17.51 -57.25
CA SER A 18 17.79 16.50 -56.88
C SER A 18 18.38 15.58 -55.77
N VAL A 19 19.66 15.21 -55.87
CA VAL A 19 20.33 14.41 -54.84
C VAL A 19 20.45 15.21 -53.53
N ILE A 20 20.85 16.48 -53.61
CA ILE A 20 20.96 17.35 -52.42
C ILE A 20 19.58 17.52 -51.78
N ALA A 21 18.51 17.77 -52.53
CA ALA A 21 17.16 17.89 -52.04
C ALA A 21 16.67 16.58 -51.36
N ALA A 22 16.94 15.43 -51.99
CA ALA A 22 16.61 14.14 -51.42
C ALA A 22 17.36 13.86 -50.11
N CYS A 23 18.65 14.19 -50.03
CA CYS A 23 19.43 14.09 -48.79
C CYS A 23 18.90 15.01 -47.69
N MET A 24 18.53 16.25 -48.00
CA MET A 24 17.95 17.18 -47.05
C MET A 24 16.60 16.69 -46.51
N ILE A 25 15.74 16.16 -47.38
CA ILE A 25 14.46 15.58 -46.97
C ILE A 25 14.69 14.36 -46.04
N ALA A 26 15.61 13.47 -46.41
CA ALA A 26 15.94 12.31 -45.58
C ALA A 26 16.47 12.71 -44.19
N VAL A 27 17.39 13.69 -44.13
CA VAL A 27 17.92 14.20 -42.85
C VAL A 27 16.81 14.82 -42.02
N ASN A 28 15.97 15.68 -42.62
CA ASN A 28 14.86 16.30 -41.89
C ASN A 28 13.84 15.28 -41.40
N SER A 29 13.54 14.23 -42.18
CA SER A 29 12.65 13.15 -41.74
C SER A 29 13.23 12.40 -40.54
N VAL A 30 14.50 12.06 -40.55
CA VAL A 30 15.16 11.41 -39.42
C VAL A 30 15.13 12.27 -38.16
N LEU A 31 15.48 13.59 -38.32
CA LEU A 31 15.44 14.52 -37.18
C LEU A 31 14.02 14.70 -36.64
N ALA A 32 13.02 14.80 -37.50
CA ALA A 32 11.61 14.88 -37.09
C ALA A 32 11.18 13.62 -36.30
N THR A 33 11.49 12.42 -36.83
CA THR A 33 11.19 11.18 -36.18
C THR A 33 11.87 11.06 -34.81
N LEU A 34 13.15 11.42 -34.69
CA LEU A 34 13.87 11.41 -33.42
C LEU A 34 13.28 12.40 -32.40
N SER A 35 12.86 13.58 -32.87
CA SER A 35 12.18 14.58 -32.03
C SER A 35 10.83 14.08 -31.55
N GLU A 36 10.07 13.40 -32.43
CA GLU A 36 8.77 12.83 -32.07
C GLU A 36 8.91 11.70 -31.04
N ILE A 37 9.85 10.77 -31.24
CA ILE A 37 10.16 9.71 -30.26
C ILE A 37 10.52 10.32 -28.90
N ARG A 38 11.39 11.33 -28.90
CA ARG A 38 11.77 12.01 -27.65
C ARG A 38 10.57 12.65 -26.95
N ASN A 39 9.69 13.31 -27.70
CA ASN A 39 8.50 13.93 -27.13
C ASN A 39 7.53 12.88 -26.56
N ILE A 40 7.38 11.74 -27.24
CA ILE A 40 6.56 10.62 -26.73
C ILE A 40 7.15 10.09 -25.42
N LEU A 41 8.46 9.85 -25.36
CA LEU A 41 9.11 9.37 -24.15
C LEU A 41 8.96 10.34 -22.96
N LEU A 42 9.11 11.65 -23.20
CA LEU A 42 8.89 12.66 -22.16
C LEU A 42 7.44 12.68 -21.67
N TYR A 43 6.48 12.57 -22.60
CA TYR A 43 5.06 12.49 -22.24
C TYR A 43 4.74 11.25 -21.42
N GLU A 44 5.29 10.08 -21.78
CA GLU A 44 5.10 8.85 -21.03
C GLU A 44 5.78 8.91 -19.66
N GLU A 45 6.94 9.54 -19.53
CA GLU A 45 7.61 9.78 -18.25
C GLU A 45 6.74 10.64 -17.32
N ASP A 46 6.21 11.76 -17.82
CA ASP A 46 5.31 12.63 -17.06
C ASP A 46 4.04 11.89 -16.62
N ASN A 47 3.49 11.08 -17.51
CA ASN A 47 2.30 10.28 -17.26
C ASN A 47 2.55 9.19 -16.18
N LEU A 48 3.67 8.46 -16.28
CA LEU A 48 4.07 7.47 -15.27
C LEU A 48 4.29 8.11 -13.90
N ASN A 49 4.99 9.24 -13.84
CA ASN A 49 5.22 9.99 -12.60
C ASN A 49 3.90 10.46 -11.98
N ALA A 50 3.00 11.02 -12.79
CA ALA A 50 1.68 11.46 -12.31
C ALA A 50 0.86 10.29 -11.74
N MET A 51 0.91 9.13 -12.39
CA MET A 51 0.21 7.94 -11.92
C MET A 51 0.83 7.37 -10.65
N ALA A 52 2.14 7.27 -10.56
CA ALA A 52 2.84 6.82 -9.36
C ALA A 52 2.49 7.72 -8.17
N SER A 53 2.55 9.04 -8.34
CA SER A 53 2.17 10.01 -7.31
C SER A 53 0.69 9.88 -6.91
N LYS A 54 -0.22 9.63 -7.86
CA LYS A 54 -1.65 9.40 -7.58
C LYS A 54 -1.86 8.14 -6.74
N ILE A 55 -1.16 7.05 -7.06
CA ILE A 55 -1.22 5.80 -6.29
C ILE A 55 -0.72 6.02 -4.86
N VAL A 56 0.45 6.65 -4.71
CA VAL A 56 1.03 6.96 -3.40
C VAL A 56 0.06 7.81 -2.58
N ALA A 57 -0.47 8.90 -3.16
CA ALA A 57 -1.41 9.78 -2.47
C ALA A 57 -2.69 9.04 -2.03
N ALA A 58 -3.27 8.18 -2.87
CA ALA A 58 -4.44 7.38 -2.54
C ALA A 58 -4.16 6.39 -1.41
N PHE A 59 -3.00 5.73 -1.44
CA PHE A 59 -2.58 4.82 -0.39
C PHE A 59 -2.34 5.56 0.94
N GLU A 60 -1.58 6.65 0.93
CA GLU A 60 -1.32 7.46 2.12
C GLU A 60 -2.61 8.05 2.71
N GLN A 61 -3.55 8.48 1.86
CA GLN A 61 -4.87 8.91 2.31
C GLN A 61 -5.62 7.79 3.03
N ASN A 62 -5.61 6.58 2.49
CA ASN A 62 -6.27 5.41 3.11
C ASN A 62 -5.66 5.12 4.50
N ILE A 63 -4.33 5.06 4.61
CA ILE A 63 -3.64 4.85 5.88
C ILE A 63 -3.90 6.01 6.86
N THR A 64 -3.98 7.23 6.38
CA THR A 64 -4.30 8.40 7.20
C THR A 64 -5.70 8.29 7.81
N VAL A 65 -6.70 7.85 7.03
CA VAL A 65 -8.07 7.63 7.53
C VAL A 65 -8.10 6.50 8.56
N MET A 66 -7.36 5.39 8.34
CA MET A 66 -7.16 4.36 9.39
C MET A 66 -6.55 4.96 10.66
N GLY A 67 -5.58 5.87 10.49
CA GLY A 67 -4.94 6.59 11.60
C GLY A 67 -5.91 7.45 12.39
N TYR A 68 -6.86 8.11 11.75
CA TYR A 68 -7.88 8.91 12.44
C TYR A 68 -8.81 8.05 13.29
N ALA A 69 -9.22 6.86 12.82
CA ALA A 69 -10.01 5.94 13.63
C ALA A 69 -9.25 5.49 14.89
N LEU A 70 -7.96 5.14 14.75
CA LEU A 70 -7.11 4.80 15.89
C LEU A 70 -6.98 5.96 16.89
N ASP A 71 -6.73 7.17 16.38
CA ASP A 71 -6.55 8.34 17.25
C ASP A 71 -7.86 8.74 17.94
N GLY A 72 -9.00 8.63 17.26
CA GLY A 72 -10.32 8.88 17.83
C GLY A 72 -10.57 8.01 19.07
N LEU A 73 -10.40 6.70 18.92
CA LEU A 73 -10.56 5.76 20.05
C LEU A 73 -9.55 6.00 21.18
N LYS A 74 -8.29 6.27 20.86
CA LYS A 74 -7.25 6.52 21.87
C LYS A 74 -7.41 7.85 22.60
N GLN A 75 -8.09 8.84 22.01
CA GLN A 75 -8.40 10.12 22.64
C GLN A 75 -9.70 10.07 23.44
N ASP A 76 -10.51 9.04 23.25
CA ASP A 76 -11.70 8.81 24.06
C ASP A 76 -11.29 8.30 25.45
N ASN A 77 -11.49 9.16 26.46
CA ASN A 77 -11.12 8.85 27.83
C ASN A 77 -11.93 7.68 28.41
N ASP A 78 -13.21 7.57 28.04
CA ASP A 78 -14.09 6.50 28.53
C ASP A 78 -13.67 5.16 27.94
N PHE A 79 -13.33 5.14 26.65
CA PHE A 79 -12.76 3.96 25.99
C PHE A 79 -11.46 3.52 26.65
N MET A 80 -10.52 4.43 26.84
CA MET A 80 -9.21 4.10 27.42
C MET A 80 -9.31 3.69 28.91
N ALA A 81 -10.22 4.30 29.68
CA ALA A 81 -10.48 3.91 31.04
C ALA A 81 -11.12 2.50 31.12
N ALA A 82 -12.11 2.22 30.26
CA ALA A 82 -12.73 0.91 30.15
C ALA A 82 -11.72 -0.18 29.76
N LEU A 83 -10.84 0.10 28.79
CA LEU A 83 -9.77 -0.83 28.40
C LEU A 83 -8.80 -1.09 29.55
N ASN A 84 -8.44 -0.07 30.34
CA ASN A 84 -7.61 -0.23 31.51
C ASN A 84 -8.32 -1.04 32.60
N THR A 85 -9.63 -0.87 32.79
CA THR A 85 -10.44 -1.67 33.72
C THR A 85 -10.39 -3.15 33.34
N ILE A 86 -10.66 -3.49 32.07
CA ILE A 86 -10.55 -4.86 31.56
C ILE A 86 -9.14 -5.44 31.80
N TYR A 87 -8.11 -4.68 31.44
CA TYR A 87 -6.71 -5.09 31.62
C TYR A 87 -6.34 -5.31 33.11
N THR A 88 -6.91 -4.53 34.01
CA THR A 88 -6.59 -4.62 35.45
C THR A 88 -7.34 -5.73 36.14
N LEU A 89 -8.60 -5.97 35.76
CA LEU A 89 -9.43 -7.02 36.33
C LEU A 89 -9.01 -8.41 35.80
N GLY A 90 -8.64 -8.50 34.53
CA GLY A 90 -8.25 -9.76 33.88
C GLY A 90 -9.40 -10.76 33.74
N GLU A 91 -9.06 -11.98 33.32
CA GLU A 91 -10.00 -13.08 33.04
C GLU A 91 -10.79 -13.51 34.29
N ASP A 92 -10.15 -13.58 35.45
CA ASP A 92 -10.74 -14.07 36.68
C ASP A 92 -11.95 -13.25 37.17
N MET A 93 -12.12 -12.04 36.64
CA MET A 93 -13.15 -11.11 37.06
C MET A 93 -14.21 -10.83 35.98
N GLU A 94 -14.30 -11.68 34.93
CA GLU A 94 -15.27 -11.54 33.81
C GLU A 94 -16.74 -11.49 34.27
N THR A 95 -17.08 -12.07 35.44
CA THR A 95 -18.44 -12.08 35.97
C THR A 95 -18.81 -10.84 36.77
N THR A 96 -17.88 -9.89 36.94
CA THR A 96 -18.15 -8.69 37.74
C THR A 96 -18.96 -7.66 36.95
N SER A 97 -19.78 -6.90 37.67
CA SER A 97 -20.57 -5.79 37.07
C SER A 97 -19.65 -4.75 36.44
N GLU A 98 -18.50 -4.50 37.05
CA GLU A 98 -17.51 -3.53 36.58
C GLU A 98 -16.88 -3.97 35.24
N TYR A 99 -16.54 -5.24 35.12
CA TYR A 99 -16.05 -5.82 33.87
C TYR A 99 -17.08 -5.68 32.74
N HIS A 100 -18.34 -6.09 33.00
CA HIS A 100 -19.41 -5.98 32.01
C HIS A 100 -19.69 -4.53 31.58
N GLN A 101 -19.61 -3.59 32.52
CA GLN A 101 -19.77 -2.16 32.19
C GLN A 101 -18.63 -1.67 31.28
N ALA A 102 -17.39 -2.03 31.61
CA ALA A 102 -16.23 -1.70 30.78
C ALA A 102 -16.32 -2.32 29.40
N GLN A 103 -16.69 -3.61 29.29
CA GLN A 103 -16.91 -4.30 28.02
C GLN A 103 -17.99 -3.63 27.16
N ASN A 104 -19.11 -3.21 27.77
CA ASN A 104 -20.17 -2.49 27.07
C ASN A 104 -19.68 -1.14 26.55
N THR A 105 -18.90 -0.43 27.35
CA THR A 105 -18.30 0.86 26.93
C THR A 105 -17.37 0.68 25.72
N LEU A 106 -16.49 -0.33 25.76
CA LEU A 106 -15.61 -0.66 24.64
C LEU A 106 -16.40 -1.05 23.39
N SER A 107 -17.43 -1.92 23.57
CA SER A 107 -18.30 -2.32 22.47
C SER A 107 -19.01 -1.13 21.84
N ALA A 108 -19.61 -0.27 22.67
CA ALA A 108 -20.30 0.91 22.18
C ALA A 108 -19.35 1.83 21.38
N ALA A 109 -18.13 2.09 21.86
CA ALA A 109 -17.14 2.90 21.17
C ALA A 109 -16.73 2.28 19.83
N LEU A 110 -16.44 0.98 19.79
CA LEU A 110 -16.05 0.30 18.55
C LEU A 110 -17.17 0.28 17.51
N PHE A 111 -18.42 0.05 17.91
CA PHE A 111 -19.57 0.01 16.99
C PHE A 111 -20.02 1.39 16.52
N HIS A 112 -19.83 2.42 17.34
CA HIS A 112 -20.21 3.78 17.02
C HIS A 112 -19.07 4.63 16.45
N GLU A 113 -17.89 4.04 16.26
CA GLU A 113 -16.80 4.75 15.59
C GLU A 113 -17.27 5.19 14.18
N PRO A 114 -17.26 6.49 13.88
CA PRO A 114 -17.82 7.02 12.63
C PRO A 114 -17.17 6.44 11.36
N LEU A 115 -15.92 5.99 11.48
CA LEU A 115 -15.14 5.42 10.36
C LEU A 115 -15.26 3.89 10.28
N ASN A 116 -16.02 3.24 11.16
CA ASN A 116 -16.12 1.77 11.20
C ASN A 116 -16.64 1.17 9.89
N ASP A 117 -17.55 1.87 9.20
CA ASP A 117 -18.13 1.40 7.93
C ASP A 117 -17.13 1.46 6.76
N TYR A 118 -16.03 2.21 6.91
CA TYR A 118 -14.99 2.33 5.87
C TYR A 118 -13.97 1.18 5.91
N PHE A 119 -13.93 0.40 7.00
CA PHE A 119 -12.91 -0.61 7.20
C PHE A 119 -13.52 -1.99 7.34
N TYR A 120 -12.67 -2.99 7.13
CA TYR A 120 -13.09 -4.38 7.35
C TYR A 120 -13.51 -4.57 8.81
N ARG A 121 -12.72 -4.07 9.78
CA ARG A 121 -13.08 -4.03 11.21
C ARG A 121 -12.09 -3.20 12.02
N ILE A 122 -12.51 -2.82 13.23
CA ILE A 122 -11.68 -2.22 14.27
C ILE A 122 -11.66 -3.17 15.46
N ASN A 123 -10.47 -3.44 15.98
CA ASN A 123 -10.26 -4.35 17.11
C ASN A 123 -9.54 -3.66 18.25
N VAL A 124 -9.79 -4.14 19.46
CA VAL A 124 -8.95 -3.86 20.62
C VAL A 124 -8.52 -5.17 21.27
N LEU A 125 -7.28 -5.21 21.71
CA LEU A 125 -6.74 -6.36 22.44
C LEU A 125 -5.85 -5.86 23.58
N THR A 126 -5.91 -6.55 24.72
CA THR A 126 -5.05 -6.25 25.87
C THR A 126 -3.82 -7.14 25.88
N MET A 127 -2.82 -6.75 26.70
CA MET A 127 -1.58 -7.53 26.82
C MET A 127 -1.77 -8.88 27.49
N ASP A 128 -2.87 -9.09 28.22
CA ASP A 128 -3.22 -10.30 28.95
C ASP A 128 -4.13 -11.26 28.17
N GLY A 129 -4.60 -10.86 27.00
CA GLY A 129 -5.29 -11.77 26.08
C GLY A 129 -6.77 -11.44 25.82
N PHE A 130 -7.31 -10.37 26.36
CA PHE A 130 -8.65 -9.91 25.99
C PHE A 130 -8.66 -9.42 24.54
N TYR A 131 -9.74 -9.76 23.81
CA TYR A 131 -9.99 -9.32 22.45
C TYR A 131 -11.45 -8.91 22.27
N LEU A 132 -11.65 -7.78 21.59
CA LEU A 132 -12.97 -7.30 21.20
C LEU A 132 -12.91 -6.68 19.80
N SER A 133 -13.95 -6.91 19.00
CA SER A 133 -14.02 -6.46 17.59
C SER A 133 -15.30 -5.67 17.31
N SER A 134 -15.23 -4.72 16.40
CA SER A 134 -16.39 -3.99 15.88
C SER A 134 -17.33 -4.86 15.01
N ARG A 135 -16.93 -6.09 14.65
CA ARG A 135 -17.77 -7.02 13.88
C ARG A 135 -18.31 -8.16 14.73
N TYR A 136 -19.62 -8.26 14.81
CA TYR A 136 -20.33 -9.34 15.51
C TYR A 136 -19.98 -10.75 15.04
N GLU A 137 -19.67 -10.91 13.76
CA GLU A 137 -19.31 -12.22 13.21
C GLU A 137 -18.04 -12.81 13.83
N THR A 138 -17.19 -11.95 14.38
CA THR A 138 -15.96 -12.35 15.07
C THR A 138 -16.22 -12.58 16.58
N ILE A 139 -17.12 -11.81 17.18
CA ILE A 139 -17.46 -11.92 18.63
C ILE A 139 -18.24 -13.20 18.92
N GLY A 140 -19.06 -13.68 17.98
CA GLY A 140 -19.87 -14.88 18.17
C GLY A 140 -19.12 -16.22 18.06
N LEU A 141 -17.82 -16.19 17.72
CA LEU A 141 -17.01 -17.37 17.46
C LEU A 141 -15.87 -17.58 18.46
N LEU A 142 -15.48 -16.54 19.17
CA LEU A 142 -14.38 -16.57 20.11
C LEU A 142 -14.88 -15.99 21.44
N GLU A 143 -14.85 -16.80 22.49
CA GLU A 143 -14.96 -16.29 23.85
C GLU A 143 -13.78 -15.36 24.11
N ASN A 144 -14.02 -14.23 24.78
CA ASN A 144 -12.94 -13.38 25.28
C ASN A 144 -12.03 -14.27 26.14
N TYR A 145 -10.72 -14.13 25.98
CA TYR A 145 -9.71 -14.96 26.68
C TYR A 145 -9.66 -16.45 26.33
N SER A 146 -10.18 -16.88 25.21
CA SER A 146 -10.03 -18.29 24.81
C SER A 146 -8.56 -18.67 24.58
N ASP A 147 -8.22 -19.95 24.77
CA ASP A 147 -6.89 -20.48 24.45
C ASP A 147 -6.54 -20.30 22.97
N GLU A 148 -7.56 -20.29 22.12
CA GLU A 148 -7.43 -20.02 20.69
C GLU A 148 -6.99 -18.57 20.45
N LEU A 149 -7.59 -17.60 21.12
CA LEU A 149 -7.19 -16.17 21.08
C LEU A 149 -5.76 -15.98 21.55
N ARG A 150 -5.39 -16.56 22.67
CA ARG A 150 -4.02 -16.50 23.20
C ARG A 150 -3.03 -17.09 22.19
N THR A 151 -3.38 -18.21 21.55
CA THR A 151 -2.55 -18.82 20.51
C THR A 151 -2.41 -17.89 19.28
N VAL A 152 -3.49 -17.22 18.87
CA VAL A 152 -3.45 -16.24 17.77
C VAL A 152 -2.58 -15.05 18.17
N MET A 153 -2.77 -14.48 19.36
CA MET A 153 -2.01 -13.34 19.84
C MET A 153 -0.49 -13.60 19.83
N HIS A 154 -0.05 -14.78 20.22
CA HIS A 154 1.37 -15.16 20.18
C HIS A 154 1.95 -15.22 18.76
N ARG A 155 1.11 -15.38 17.75
CA ARG A 155 1.51 -15.43 16.34
C ARG A 155 1.44 -14.06 15.65
N LEU A 156 0.81 -13.07 16.27
CA LEU A 156 0.71 -11.75 15.68
C LEU A 156 2.09 -11.11 15.57
N PRO A 157 2.47 -10.63 14.37
CA PRO A 157 3.85 -10.15 14.13
C PRO A 157 4.22 -8.95 15.02
N TYR A 158 3.24 -8.18 15.46
CA TYR A 158 3.44 -6.98 16.28
C TYR A 158 3.34 -7.21 17.80
N LEU A 159 2.97 -8.43 18.23
CA LEU A 159 2.91 -8.81 19.65
C LEU A 159 4.13 -9.63 20.09
N ASN A 160 5.06 -9.91 19.20
CA ASN A 160 6.31 -10.56 19.58
C ASN A 160 7.13 -9.64 20.51
N GLU A 161 8.07 -10.21 21.25
CA GLU A 161 8.87 -9.48 22.24
C GLU A 161 9.61 -8.26 21.66
N ARG A 162 10.00 -8.33 20.38
CA ARG A 162 10.69 -7.27 19.66
C ARG A 162 9.81 -6.03 19.45
N ASN A 163 8.50 -6.23 19.38
CA ASN A 163 7.51 -5.18 19.08
C ASN A 163 6.74 -4.70 20.32
N ARG A 164 6.94 -5.32 21.49
CA ARG A 164 6.27 -4.94 22.75
C ARG A 164 6.54 -3.51 23.22
N GLY A 165 7.56 -2.86 22.70
CA GLY A 165 7.92 -1.47 23.04
C GLY A 165 7.57 -0.43 21.98
N LEU A 166 6.77 -0.77 20.96
CA LEU A 166 6.39 0.17 19.91
C LEU A 166 5.50 1.27 20.48
N SER A 167 6.01 2.49 20.49
CA SER A 167 5.24 3.69 20.88
C SER A 167 4.48 4.31 19.70
N GLN A 168 4.67 3.80 18.47
CA GLN A 168 4.20 4.41 17.24
C GLN A 168 3.19 3.52 16.52
N LYS A 169 2.38 4.16 15.67
CA LYS A 169 1.53 3.45 14.70
C LYS A 169 2.41 2.61 13.77
N THR A 170 2.00 1.38 13.54
CA THR A 170 2.74 0.44 12.68
C THR A 170 1.80 -0.13 11.62
N LEU A 171 2.21 -0.03 10.38
CA LEU A 171 1.52 -0.66 9.26
C LEU A 171 2.03 -2.10 9.09
N VAL A 172 1.11 -3.05 9.20
CA VAL A 172 1.38 -4.48 9.02
C VAL A 172 1.00 -4.88 7.60
N ARG A 173 1.96 -5.52 6.91
CA ARG A 173 1.78 -6.01 5.54
C ARG A 173 0.53 -6.88 5.37
N PRO A 174 0.03 -7.03 4.13
CA PRO A 174 -1.01 -7.98 3.80
C PRO A 174 -0.71 -9.38 4.35
N HIS A 175 -1.67 -9.93 5.09
CA HIS A 175 -1.60 -11.24 5.72
C HIS A 175 -2.99 -11.86 5.83
N ILE A 176 -3.05 -13.16 6.01
CA ILE A 176 -4.32 -13.84 6.30
C ILE A 176 -4.80 -13.37 7.68
N ASP A 177 -6.09 -13.02 7.74
CA ASP A 177 -6.74 -12.61 8.98
C ASP A 177 -6.52 -13.67 10.07
N PRO A 178 -5.76 -13.35 11.13
CA PRO A 178 -5.43 -14.32 12.17
C PRO A 178 -6.62 -14.67 13.06
N TRP A 179 -7.64 -13.80 13.12
CA TRP A 179 -8.84 -13.96 13.93
C TRP A 179 -9.92 -14.78 13.22
N PHE A 180 -9.80 -14.94 11.88
CA PHE A 180 -10.80 -15.62 11.05
C PHE A 180 -10.17 -16.53 10.01
N VAL A 181 -9.27 -17.40 10.43
CA VAL A 181 -8.43 -18.26 9.57
C VAL A 181 -9.26 -19.11 8.60
N ALA A 182 -10.46 -19.56 9.02
CA ALA A 182 -11.32 -20.42 8.20
C ALA A 182 -11.78 -19.75 6.89
N ARG A 183 -11.94 -18.43 6.86
CA ARG A 183 -12.38 -17.69 5.67
C ARG A 183 -11.21 -17.28 4.76
N ARG A 184 -9.96 -17.40 5.19
CA ARG A 184 -8.74 -17.02 4.45
C ARG A 184 -8.81 -15.61 3.87
N ILE A 185 -9.43 -14.68 4.59
CA ILE A 185 -9.51 -13.28 4.18
C ILE A 185 -8.12 -12.67 4.32
N SER A 186 -7.64 -12.02 3.28
CA SER A 186 -6.40 -11.25 3.33
C SER A 186 -6.69 -9.81 3.74
N ILE A 187 -6.01 -9.35 4.79
CA ILE A 187 -6.12 -8.01 5.35
C ILE A 187 -4.75 -7.37 5.45
N TYR A 188 -4.71 -6.04 5.52
CA TYR A 188 -3.59 -5.28 6.05
C TYR A 188 -4.07 -4.49 7.27
N THR A 189 -3.16 -4.20 8.18
CA THR A 189 -3.53 -3.70 9.50
C THR A 189 -2.71 -2.46 9.84
N LEU A 190 -3.36 -1.39 10.23
CA LEU A 190 -2.71 -0.32 10.97
C LEU A 190 -2.99 -0.52 12.45
N MET A 191 -1.96 -0.64 13.25
CA MET A 191 -2.08 -0.82 14.69
C MET A 191 -1.40 0.31 15.45
N SER A 192 -1.88 0.55 16.65
CA SER A 192 -1.29 1.49 17.60
C SER A 192 -1.33 0.92 19.02
N PRO A 193 -0.27 1.06 19.82
CA PRO A 193 -0.31 0.71 21.21
C PRO A 193 -1.31 1.58 21.97
N ALA A 194 -2.08 0.96 22.86
CA ALA A 194 -2.94 1.62 23.81
C ALA A 194 -2.14 1.86 25.11
N VAL A 195 -1.91 3.14 25.40
CA VAL A 195 -1.11 3.55 26.56
C VAL A 195 -2.00 4.36 27.51
N TYR A 196 -2.15 3.90 28.74
CA TYR A 196 -2.92 4.55 29.78
C TYR A 196 -2.01 4.92 30.96
N HIS A 197 -1.97 6.21 31.34
CA HIS A 197 -1.08 6.73 32.37
C HIS A 197 0.40 6.28 32.23
N GLY A 198 0.90 6.24 30.99
CA GLY A 198 2.29 5.86 30.70
C GLY A 198 2.55 4.35 30.67
N LYS A 199 1.54 3.51 30.91
CA LYS A 199 1.63 2.05 30.82
C LYS A 199 0.94 1.56 29.58
N GLN A 200 1.61 0.73 28.79
CA GLN A 200 0.98 0.03 27.67
C GLN A 200 0.08 -1.08 28.23
N ILE A 201 -1.20 -1.00 27.91
CA ILE A 201 -2.23 -1.94 28.37
C ILE A 201 -2.74 -2.84 27.25
N GLY A 202 -2.48 -2.49 25.99
CA GLY A 202 -2.94 -3.26 24.85
C GLY A 202 -2.59 -2.59 23.53
N PHE A 203 -3.40 -2.91 22.51
CA PHE A 203 -3.32 -2.35 21.16
C PHE A 203 -4.73 -2.08 20.62
N VAL A 204 -4.83 -1.09 19.75
CA VAL A 204 -5.99 -0.87 18.88
C VAL A 204 -5.56 -1.11 17.46
N GLU A 205 -6.36 -1.82 16.70
CA GLU A 205 -6.11 -2.20 15.31
C GLU A 205 -7.24 -1.71 14.41
N VAL A 206 -6.89 -1.16 13.26
CA VAL A 206 -7.81 -0.99 12.13
C VAL A 206 -7.37 -1.94 11.03
N ASN A 207 -8.28 -2.79 10.59
CA ASN A 207 -8.03 -3.77 9.54
C ASN A 207 -8.80 -3.38 8.28
N ALA A 208 -8.12 -3.34 7.14
CA ALA A 208 -8.71 -3.16 5.83
C ALA A 208 -8.47 -4.39 4.95
N LEU A 209 -9.31 -4.60 3.95
CA LEU A 209 -9.16 -5.73 3.04
C LEU A 209 -8.00 -5.49 2.08
N SER A 210 -7.22 -6.53 1.81
CA SER A 210 -6.15 -6.44 0.80
C SER A 210 -6.69 -6.23 -0.62
N THR A 211 -7.98 -6.48 -0.87
CA THR A 211 -8.66 -6.12 -2.11
C THR A 211 -8.74 -4.62 -2.32
N ASP A 212 -8.82 -3.83 -1.24
CA ASP A 212 -8.85 -2.37 -1.32
C ASP A 212 -7.52 -1.82 -1.84
N LEU A 213 -6.40 -2.50 -1.52
CA LEU A 213 -5.11 -2.20 -2.13
C LEU A 213 -5.12 -2.48 -3.63
N PHE A 214 -5.74 -3.59 -4.05
CA PHE A 214 -5.85 -3.91 -5.46
C PHE A 214 -6.57 -2.78 -6.21
N ASP A 215 -7.64 -2.24 -5.65
CA ASP A 215 -8.38 -1.13 -6.26
C ASP A 215 -7.53 0.15 -6.35
N ILE A 216 -6.70 0.44 -5.34
CA ILE A 216 -5.76 1.57 -5.34
C ILE A 216 -4.69 1.38 -6.41
N PHE A 217 -4.09 0.18 -6.50
CA PHE A 217 -2.95 -0.10 -7.38
C PHE A 217 -3.32 -0.53 -8.79
N SER A 218 -4.61 -0.78 -9.09
CA SER A 218 -5.10 -1.32 -10.36
C SER A 218 -6.34 -0.60 -10.89
N SER A 219 -6.57 0.67 -10.49
CA SER A 219 -7.78 1.39 -10.89
C SER A 219 -7.97 1.41 -12.42
N ASN A 220 -9.22 1.36 -12.88
CA ASN A 220 -9.60 1.27 -14.30
C ASN A 220 -9.02 2.40 -15.19
N ASP A 221 -8.66 3.55 -14.59
CA ASP A 221 -8.02 4.66 -15.30
C ASP A 221 -6.57 4.36 -15.69
N MET A 222 -6.01 3.23 -15.23
CA MET A 222 -4.62 2.86 -15.40
C MET A 222 -4.42 1.66 -16.34
N ALA A 223 -5.24 1.55 -17.38
CA ALA A 223 -5.10 0.47 -18.38
C ALA A 223 -3.67 0.44 -18.95
N GLY A 224 -2.97 -0.67 -18.70
CA GLY A 224 -1.57 -0.87 -19.14
C GLY A 224 -0.51 -0.55 -18.08
N PHE A 225 -0.85 0.10 -16.97
CA PHE A 225 0.08 0.33 -15.85
C PHE A 225 0.01 -0.81 -14.83
N ARG A 226 1.13 -1.04 -14.20
CA ARG A 226 1.30 -2.06 -13.17
C ARG A 226 2.08 -1.47 -12.02
N ALA A 227 1.64 -1.72 -10.80
CA ALA A 227 2.28 -1.19 -9.61
C ALA A 227 2.67 -2.29 -8.63
N THR A 228 3.84 -2.12 -8.03
CA THR A 228 4.36 -2.99 -6.98
C THR A 228 4.86 -2.10 -5.84
N ALA A 229 4.52 -2.46 -4.62
CA ALA A 229 4.94 -1.74 -3.42
C ALA A 229 5.82 -2.62 -2.53
N TYR A 230 6.87 -2.05 -1.98
CA TYR A 230 7.80 -2.68 -1.05
C TYR A 230 7.84 -1.88 0.26
N ASP A 231 8.03 -2.58 1.37
CA ASP A 231 8.27 -1.92 2.67
C ASP A 231 9.71 -1.38 2.76
N ALA A 232 10.00 -0.64 3.83
CA ALA A 232 11.32 -0.05 4.07
C ALA A 232 12.47 -1.09 4.15
N ASP A 233 12.15 -2.36 4.43
CA ASP A 233 13.11 -3.47 4.43
C ASP A 233 13.30 -4.09 3.04
N GLY A 234 12.64 -3.56 2.01
CA GLY A 234 12.65 -4.09 0.64
C GLY A 234 11.82 -5.36 0.46
N ARG A 235 10.92 -5.67 1.40
CA ARG A 235 10.02 -6.81 1.28
C ARG A 235 8.75 -6.40 0.56
N LEU A 236 8.24 -7.30 -0.27
CA LEU A 236 7.01 -7.08 -0.99
C LEU A 236 5.84 -6.78 -0.04
N PHE A 237 5.24 -5.59 -0.20
CA PHE A 237 4.02 -5.18 0.49
C PHE A 237 2.79 -5.56 -0.33
N HIS A 238 2.74 -5.13 -1.60
CA HIS A 238 1.66 -5.43 -2.52
C HIS A 238 2.16 -5.45 -3.96
N ARG A 239 1.53 -6.27 -4.81
CA ARG A 239 1.70 -6.23 -6.27
C ARG A 239 0.39 -6.50 -6.97
N SER A 240 0.15 -5.78 -8.05
CA SER A 240 -1.06 -5.94 -8.87
C SER A 240 -0.91 -7.03 -9.94
N PHE A 241 0.28 -7.61 -10.12
CA PHE A 241 0.58 -8.61 -11.15
C PHE A 241 1.79 -9.47 -10.75
N ASP A 242 1.94 -10.64 -11.38
CA ASP A 242 3.16 -11.43 -11.26
C ASP A 242 4.22 -10.85 -12.18
N ASP A 243 5.28 -10.32 -11.63
CA ASP A 243 6.42 -9.80 -12.36
C ASP A 243 7.73 -10.50 -12.00
N THR A 244 8.66 -10.42 -12.91
CA THR A 244 10.03 -10.87 -12.74
C THR A 244 11.03 -9.76 -13.07
N ILE A 245 10.57 -8.49 -13.02
CA ILE A 245 11.35 -7.31 -13.38
C ILE A 245 12.41 -7.07 -12.30
N ASP A 246 13.62 -6.77 -12.75
CA ASP A 246 14.70 -6.31 -11.88
C ASP A 246 14.63 -4.78 -11.71
N TYR A 247 14.19 -4.35 -10.56
CA TYR A 247 14.06 -2.92 -10.21
C TYR A 247 15.33 -2.29 -9.64
N SER A 248 16.46 -3.01 -9.64
CA SER A 248 17.69 -2.51 -9.03
C SER A 248 18.23 -1.23 -9.68
N ALA A 249 17.96 -1.05 -10.97
CA ALA A 249 18.37 0.13 -11.75
C ALA A 249 17.39 1.30 -11.63
N ALA A 250 16.17 1.09 -11.07
CA ALA A 250 15.16 2.12 -11.02
C ALA A 250 15.52 3.24 -10.04
N GLU A 251 15.43 4.49 -10.50
CA GLU A 251 15.70 5.70 -9.72
C GLU A 251 14.40 6.38 -9.30
N TYR A 252 14.45 7.15 -8.20
CA TYR A 252 13.29 7.91 -7.72
C TYR A 252 13.00 9.11 -8.61
N GLY A 253 11.74 9.28 -9.01
CA GLY A 253 11.26 10.45 -9.74
C GLY A 253 11.73 10.52 -11.19
N SER A 254 12.36 9.49 -11.74
CA SER A 254 12.78 9.41 -13.14
C SER A 254 12.37 8.09 -13.78
N MET A 255 12.07 8.13 -15.08
CA MET A 255 11.75 6.93 -15.86
C MET A 255 13.04 6.17 -16.17
N THR A 256 13.09 4.92 -15.75
CA THR A 256 14.22 4.01 -15.96
C THR A 256 13.80 2.82 -16.80
N GLU A 257 14.64 2.39 -17.71
CA GLU A 257 14.43 1.17 -18.49
C GLU A 257 14.91 -0.04 -17.68
N CYS A 258 13.99 -0.98 -17.40
CA CYS A 258 14.25 -2.20 -16.68
C CYS A 258 13.87 -3.41 -17.52
N SER A 259 14.51 -4.55 -17.30
CA SER A 259 14.20 -5.79 -18.03
C SER A 259 13.72 -6.88 -17.08
N ASP A 260 12.85 -7.74 -17.59
CA ASP A 260 12.48 -8.96 -16.89
C ASP A 260 13.43 -10.14 -17.20
N LYS A 261 13.18 -11.28 -16.59
CA LYS A 261 13.97 -12.53 -16.81
C LYS A 261 13.87 -13.07 -18.24
N ASN A 262 12.86 -12.67 -19.00
CA ASN A 262 12.66 -13.08 -20.39
C ASN A 262 13.36 -12.13 -21.37
N GLY A 263 13.86 -11.00 -20.88
CA GLY A 263 14.48 -9.94 -21.68
C GLY A 263 13.48 -8.93 -22.23
N ASP A 264 12.22 -8.98 -21.78
CA ASP A 264 11.25 -7.95 -22.11
C ASP A 264 11.58 -6.65 -21.36
N THR A 265 11.45 -5.52 -22.05
CA THR A 265 11.80 -4.21 -21.54
C THR A 265 10.58 -3.46 -21.02
N TYR A 266 10.72 -2.83 -19.87
CA TYR A 266 9.68 -2.04 -19.20
C TYR A 266 10.23 -0.68 -18.80
N TYR A 267 9.40 0.35 -18.91
CA TYR A 267 9.69 1.65 -18.34
C TYR A 267 9.12 1.72 -16.93
N VAL A 268 9.97 2.06 -15.97
CA VAL A 268 9.68 2.02 -14.53
C VAL A 268 9.94 3.38 -13.94
N VAL A 269 9.03 3.84 -13.11
CA VAL A 269 9.20 5.00 -12.21
C VAL A 269 9.11 4.52 -10.78
N LYS A 270 9.99 5.00 -9.93
CA LYS A 270 10.02 4.72 -8.50
C LYS A 270 9.59 5.96 -7.72
N GLU A 271 8.62 5.79 -6.85
CA GLU A 271 8.09 6.86 -6.01
C GLU A 271 8.22 6.47 -4.53
N HIS A 272 8.38 7.47 -3.67
CA HIS A 272 8.51 7.27 -2.23
C HIS A 272 7.14 7.39 -1.55
N CYS A 273 6.85 6.46 -0.63
CA CYS A 273 5.69 6.50 0.24
C CYS A 273 6.15 6.61 1.70
N SER A 274 5.55 7.50 2.48
CA SER A 274 5.92 7.75 3.87
C SER A 274 5.63 6.58 4.83
N TRP A 275 4.84 5.61 4.39
CA TRP A 275 4.42 4.44 5.17
C TRP A 275 5.10 3.12 4.77
N LEU A 276 5.84 3.12 3.67
CA LEU A 276 6.47 1.90 3.12
C LEU A 276 7.99 2.01 3.07
#